data_e2f61685194f5c8eb50ee2bfc806915c
#
_entry.id   e2f61685194f5c8eb50ee2bfc806915c
#
_cell.length_a   1.000
_cell.length_b   1.000
_cell.length_c   1.000
_cell.angle_alpha   90.00
_cell.angle_beta   90.00
_cell.angle_gamma   90.00
#
_symmetry.space_group_name_H-M   'P 1'
#
loop_
_entity.id
_entity.type
_entity.pdbx_description
1 polymer ?
#
loop_
_entity_poly.entity_id
_entity_poly.type
_entity_poly.pdbx_seq_one_letter_code
_entity_poly.pdbx_strand_id
1 'polypeptide(L)'
;MLGGGARLKEGKVVSGRFISTHSVALVLPMHIAYMPERGGSVHADAASSRPGGGFTTLCAAAAMGVPTAAASPLGTGPNSFAVRQQLVEAGVEVLTPELVGDIGVVIQLIVEDGSMRSVVTAGVESEPSRAALTSIELREGDVVHVAASDMTSAHAASELSEWAAALPPDVTLVVSVSPAVAQVPVEAWETIFARADVVTMSSWEASTLAGILDANRQGATIRTYMRPDAATVRRVGERGCELQKFADAPVISIPAFQTPIADTAGVGDTHIAEMCAGLVMGYDLETACLMANAGAALAVSHESALPVPTRDQVENVLETGVVTNILR
;
A
#
# COMPACT_ATOMS: atom_id res chain seq x y z
N MET A 1 -14.76 20.80 -18.30
CA MET A 1 -14.04 22.06 -17.91
C MET A 1 -14.06 22.11 -16.39
N LEU A 2 -12.99 21.65 -15.73
CA LEU A 2 -12.74 21.88 -14.30
C LEU A 2 -11.71 23.00 -14.22
N GLY A 3 -12.19 24.22 -14.34
CA GLY A 3 -11.41 25.44 -14.11
C GLY A 3 -11.61 25.87 -12.66
N GLY A 4 -10.60 25.67 -11.86
CA GLY A 4 -10.52 26.14 -10.48
C GLY A 4 -9.52 25.28 -9.74
N GLY A 5 -8.23 25.65 -9.75
CA GLY A 5 -7.21 24.99 -8.96
C GLY A 5 -7.67 24.86 -7.51
N ALA A 6 -7.80 23.65 -7.03
CA ALA A 6 -8.08 23.38 -5.63
C ALA A 6 -6.81 23.70 -4.85
N ARG A 7 -6.69 24.97 -4.38
CA ARG A 7 -5.66 25.28 -3.38
C ARG A 7 -5.90 24.43 -2.16
N LEU A 8 -4.93 23.56 -1.85
CA LEU A 8 -4.91 22.86 -0.57
C LEU A 8 -5.01 23.91 0.54
N LYS A 9 -6.02 23.78 1.41
CA LYS A 9 -6.06 24.59 2.63
C LYS A 9 -4.79 24.29 3.41
N GLU A 10 -4.19 25.31 4.04
CA GLU A 10 -3.02 25.08 4.91
C GLU A 10 -3.29 23.91 5.84
N GLY A 11 -2.44 22.89 5.75
CA GLY A 11 -2.53 21.71 6.61
C GLY A 11 -2.38 22.13 8.07
N LYS A 12 -3.06 21.42 8.96
CA LYS A 12 -2.84 21.56 10.42
C LYS A 12 -1.41 21.12 10.73
N VAL A 13 -0.89 21.52 11.88
CA VAL A 13 0.40 21.05 12.39
C VAL A 13 0.40 19.53 12.39
N VAL A 14 1.34 18.91 11.66
CA VAL A 14 1.50 17.45 11.60
C VAL A 14 1.87 16.96 13.00
N SER A 15 0.98 16.23 13.66
CA SER A 15 1.21 15.68 14.99
C SER A 15 1.50 14.17 14.97
N GLY A 16 1.06 13.47 13.93
CA GLY A 16 1.18 12.03 13.76
C GLY A 16 2.23 11.60 12.74
N ARG A 17 2.36 10.28 12.59
CA ARG A 17 3.23 9.61 11.64
C ARG A 17 2.40 8.69 10.75
N PHE A 18 2.92 8.38 9.56
CA PHE A 18 2.48 7.22 8.80
C PHE A 18 3.28 5.99 9.26
N ILE A 19 2.60 4.95 9.69
CA ILE A 19 3.20 3.68 10.14
C ILE A 19 2.61 2.56 9.28
N SER A 20 3.46 1.79 8.57
CA SER A 20 2.99 0.68 7.75
C SER A 20 3.56 -0.65 8.21
N THR A 21 2.70 -1.66 8.36
CA THR A 21 3.10 -3.05 8.58
C THR A 21 3.39 -3.78 7.29
N HIS A 22 3.14 -3.15 6.12
CA HIS A 22 3.29 -3.79 4.83
C HIS A 22 4.71 -4.31 4.63
N SER A 23 4.84 -5.60 4.44
CA SER A 23 6.11 -6.32 4.36
C SER A 23 6.96 -5.86 3.17
N VAL A 24 8.28 -5.82 3.38
CA VAL A 24 9.25 -5.51 2.33
C VAL A 24 10.01 -6.77 1.96
N ALA A 25 9.99 -7.12 0.68
CA ALA A 25 10.78 -8.21 0.10
C ALA A 25 11.77 -7.67 -0.93
N LEU A 26 12.80 -8.45 -1.25
CA LEU A 26 13.70 -8.15 -2.35
C LEU A 26 13.08 -8.65 -3.65
N VAL A 27 12.89 -7.79 -4.64
CA VAL A 27 12.38 -8.17 -5.96
C VAL A 27 13.54 -8.21 -6.95
N LEU A 28 13.61 -9.32 -7.70
CA LEU A 28 14.62 -9.56 -8.72
C LEU A 28 13.91 -9.77 -10.07
N PRO A 29 13.65 -8.70 -10.84
CA PRO A 29 13.09 -8.81 -12.17
C PRO A 29 14.17 -9.34 -13.12
N MET A 30 13.83 -10.38 -13.89
CA MET A 30 14.68 -11.01 -14.89
C MET A 30 13.96 -11.03 -16.24
N HIS A 31 14.44 -10.27 -17.20
CA HIS A 31 13.95 -10.31 -18.58
C HIS A 31 14.59 -11.48 -19.30
N ILE A 32 13.77 -12.38 -19.85
CA ILE A 32 14.19 -13.59 -20.54
C ILE A 32 13.45 -13.71 -21.88
N ALA A 33 14.11 -14.26 -22.89
CA ALA A 33 13.51 -14.43 -24.22
C ALA A 33 12.36 -15.47 -24.19
N TYR A 34 12.50 -16.53 -23.43
CA TYR A 34 11.52 -17.60 -23.31
C TYR A 34 11.65 -18.34 -21.97
N MET A 35 10.61 -19.06 -21.58
CA MET A 35 10.68 -19.96 -20.43
C MET A 35 11.51 -21.20 -20.79
N PRO A 36 12.53 -21.56 -19.98
CA PRO A 36 13.36 -22.72 -20.26
C PRO A 36 12.53 -24.03 -20.16
N GLU A 37 12.81 -24.97 -21.05
CA GLU A 37 12.26 -26.32 -20.97
C GLU A 37 12.85 -27.10 -19.77
N ARG A 38 12.25 -28.26 -19.47
CA ARG A 38 12.70 -29.11 -18.36
C ARG A 38 14.18 -29.48 -18.53
N GLY A 39 15.01 -29.10 -17.57
CA GLY A 39 16.45 -29.35 -17.57
C GLY A 39 17.27 -28.34 -18.41
N GLY A 40 16.61 -27.37 -19.04
CA GLY A 40 17.26 -26.29 -19.78
C GLY A 40 17.63 -25.09 -18.91
N SER A 41 18.32 -24.13 -19.51
CA SER A 41 18.65 -22.82 -18.92
C SER A 41 18.39 -21.72 -19.92
N VAL A 42 18.15 -20.51 -19.45
CA VAL A 42 18.03 -19.29 -20.23
C VAL A 42 18.84 -18.18 -19.55
N HIS A 43 19.45 -17.32 -20.33
CA HIS A 43 20.12 -16.14 -19.80
C HIS A 43 19.11 -14.99 -19.72
N ALA A 44 19.14 -14.28 -18.57
CA ALA A 44 18.45 -13.01 -18.44
C ALA A 44 19.37 -11.88 -18.92
N ASP A 45 18.80 -10.85 -19.55
CA ASP A 45 19.56 -9.72 -20.10
C ASP A 45 20.25 -8.91 -19.00
N ALA A 46 19.49 -8.54 -17.97
CA ALA A 46 20.00 -7.87 -16.78
C ALA A 46 19.08 -8.18 -15.60
N ALA A 47 19.66 -8.28 -14.42
CA ALA A 47 18.91 -8.41 -13.19
C ALA A 47 19.48 -7.39 -12.20
N SER A 48 18.64 -6.43 -11.79
CA SER A 48 18.94 -5.53 -10.68
C SER A 48 17.95 -5.78 -9.56
N SER A 49 18.44 -6.19 -8.40
CA SER A 49 17.58 -6.33 -7.23
C SER A 49 17.10 -4.97 -6.75
N ARG A 50 15.83 -4.91 -6.36
CA ARG A 50 15.23 -3.71 -5.76
C ARG A 50 14.29 -4.11 -4.63
N PRO A 51 14.10 -3.29 -3.61
CA PRO A 51 13.03 -3.50 -2.66
C PRO A 51 11.66 -3.40 -3.34
N GLY A 52 10.71 -4.18 -2.84
CA GLY A 52 9.32 -4.16 -3.31
C GLY A 52 8.33 -4.32 -2.16
N GLY A 53 7.06 -4.50 -2.48
CA GLY A 53 5.99 -4.53 -1.48
C GLY A 53 5.88 -3.20 -0.76
N GLY A 54 5.86 -3.22 0.56
CA GLY A 54 5.73 -2.05 1.43
C GLY A 54 6.79 -0.96 1.24
N PHE A 55 7.91 -1.26 0.57
CA PHE A 55 8.95 -0.26 0.31
C PHE A 55 8.41 0.92 -0.51
N THR A 56 7.65 0.65 -1.57
CA THR A 56 7.04 1.71 -2.40
C THR A 56 6.08 2.56 -1.57
N THR A 57 5.23 1.93 -0.76
CA THR A 57 4.28 2.62 0.14
C THR A 57 5.01 3.53 1.14
N LEU A 58 6.08 3.04 1.76
CA LEU A 58 6.87 3.79 2.72
C LEU A 58 7.59 4.98 2.07
N CYS A 59 8.27 4.73 0.94
CA CYS A 59 8.97 5.80 0.21
C CYS A 59 8.02 6.88 -0.30
N ALA A 60 6.85 6.50 -0.83
CA ALA A 60 5.86 7.47 -1.32
C ALA A 60 5.33 8.36 -0.19
N ALA A 61 5.03 7.80 0.98
CA ALA A 61 4.61 8.59 2.13
C ALA A 61 5.73 9.53 2.62
N ALA A 62 6.98 9.04 2.70
CA ALA A 62 8.12 9.86 3.09
C ALA A 62 8.38 11.00 2.09
N ALA A 63 8.23 10.74 0.79
CA ALA A 63 8.38 11.77 -0.27
C ALA A 63 7.30 12.86 -0.20
N MET A 64 6.15 12.57 0.43
CA MET A 64 5.14 13.59 0.77
C MET A 64 5.55 14.47 1.97
N GLY A 65 6.68 14.20 2.61
CA GLY A 65 7.22 15.00 3.71
C GLY A 65 6.55 14.72 5.07
N VAL A 66 5.88 13.59 5.24
CA VAL A 66 5.35 13.17 6.54
C VAL A 66 6.33 12.25 7.26
N PRO A 67 6.42 12.31 8.60
CA PRO A 67 7.16 11.33 9.37
C PRO A 67 6.66 9.92 9.05
N THR A 68 7.55 9.03 8.61
CA THR A 68 7.17 7.71 8.09
C THR A 68 7.96 6.61 8.79
N ALA A 69 7.28 5.54 9.15
CA ALA A 69 7.90 4.42 9.84
C ALA A 69 7.43 3.06 9.31
N ALA A 70 8.37 2.12 9.22
CA ALA A 70 8.13 0.72 8.91
C ALA A 70 7.92 -0.08 10.20
N ALA A 71 6.80 -0.79 10.29
CA ALA A 71 6.46 -1.72 11.36
C ALA A 71 6.46 -3.19 10.89
N SER A 72 6.97 -3.45 9.69
CA SER A 72 7.21 -4.82 9.19
C SER A 72 8.53 -5.37 9.70
N PRO A 73 8.64 -6.70 9.94
CA PRO A 73 9.87 -7.32 10.36
C PRO A 73 10.96 -7.18 9.30
N LEU A 74 12.19 -6.89 9.74
CA LEU A 74 13.41 -6.99 8.95
C LEU A 74 14.42 -7.89 9.70
N GLY A 75 15.29 -8.54 8.95
CA GLY A 75 16.25 -9.47 9.51
C GLY A 75 17.65 -8.92 9.67
N THR A 76 18.55 -9.82 10.12
CA THR A 76 20.00 -9.59 10.24
C THR A 76 20.77 -9.98 8.97
N GLY A 77 20.07 -10.51 7.95
CA GLY A 77 20.68 -10.96 6.70
C GLY A 77 21.05 -9.83 5.74
N PRO A 78 21.82 -10.12 4.68
CA PRO A 78 22.34 -9.12 3.75
C PRO A 78 21.25 -8.36 2.97
N ASN A 79 20.16 -9.02 2.58
CA ASN A 79 19.05 -8.36 1.89
C ASN A 79 18.33 -7.39 2.82
N SER A 80 18.05 -7.81 4.05
CA SER A 80 17.45 -6.97 5.10
C SER A 80 18.33 -5.77 5.40
N PHE A 81 19.65 -5.95 5.46
CA PHE A 81 20.59 -4.85 5.65
C PHE A 81 20.51 -3.84 4.52
N ALA A 82 20.56 -4.30 3.25
CA ALA A 82 20.48 -3.43 2.08
C ALA A 82 19.16 -2.65 2.02
N VAL A 83 18.04 -3.31 2.32
CA VAL A 83 16.71 -2.67 2.37
C VAL A 83 16.64 -1.64 3.49
N ARG A 84 17.15 -1.96 4.68
CA ARG A 84 17.20 -1.03 5.82
C ARG A 84 17.96 0.25 5.47
N GLN A 85 19.11 0.14 4.79
CA GLN A 85 19.87 1.31 4.36
C GLN A 85 19.04 2.20 3.42
N GLN A 86 18.36 1.61 2.46
CA GLN A 86 17.51 2.35 1.52
C GLN A 86 16.29 3.00 2.21
N LEU A 87 15.69 2.34 3.21
CA LEU A 87 14.63 2.93 4.02
C LEU A 87 15.13 4.15 4.80
N VAL A 88 16.31 4.04 5.44
CA VAL A 88 16.94 5.16 6.15
C VAL A 88 17.28 6.31 5.20
N GLU A 89 17.81 6.03 4.01
CA GLU A 89 18.08 7.04 2.98
C GLU A 89 16.81 7.74 2.50
N ALA A 90 15.67 7.01 2.46
CA ALA A 90 14.37 7.58 2.16
C ALA A 90 13.72 8.34 3.35
N GLY A 91 14.38 8.40 4.50
CA GLY A 91 13.84 9.05 5.71
C GLY A 91 12.80 8.23 6.46
N VAL A 92 12.78 6.91 6.27
CA VAL A 92 11.85 5.99 6.94
C VAL A 92 12.50 5.39 8.19
N GLU A 93 11.85 5.52 9.33
CA GLU A 93 12.23 4.88 10.59
C GLU A 93 11.81 3.39 10.59
N VAL A 94 12.62 2.49 11.15
CA VAL A 94 12.25 1.09 11.35
C VAL A 94 11.95 0.86 12.82
N LEU A 95 10.71 0.49 13.15
CA LEU A 95 10.21 0.41 14.54
C LEU A 95 10.32 -1.00 15.13
N THR A 96 10.42 -2.04 14.31
CA THR A 96 10.48 -3.42 14.79
C THR A 96 11.92 -3.85 15.08
N PRO A 97 12.13 -4.72 16.08
CA PRO A 97 13.44 -5.31 16.33
C PRO A 97 13.86 -6.22 15.16
N GLU A 98 15.17 -6.36 14.97
CA GLU A 98 15.71 -7.28 13.97
C GLU A 98 15.46 -8.74 14.36
N LEU A 99 15.03 -9.53 13.38
CA LEU A 99 14.89 -10.98 13.52
C LEU A 99 16.13 -11.69 12.97
N VAL A 100 16.48 -12.84 13.55
CA VAL A 100 17.55 -13.69 12.99
C VAL A 100 17.08 -14.30 11.68
N GLY A 101 17.74 -13.99 10.57
CA GLY A 101 17.37 -14.43 9.24
C GLY A 101 17.42 -13.29 8.22
N ASP A 102 16.80 -13.50 7.07
CA ASP A 102 16.74 -12.50 6.01
C ASP A 102 15.32 -12.37 5.46
N ILE A 103 15.03 -11.25 4.80
CA ILE A 103 13.77 -11.06 4.07
C ILE A 103 13.71 -11.96 2.85
N GLY A 104 12.48 -12.27 2.44
CA GLY A 104 12.18 -13.06 1.26
C GLY A 104 12.60 -12.41 -0.05
N VAL A 105 12.68 -13.24 -1.08
CA VAL A 105 13.04 -12.81 -2.44
C VAL A 105 11.91 -13.19 -3.40
N VAL A 106 11.53 -12.24 -4.24
CA VAL A 106 10.58 -12.43 -5.33
C VAL A 106 11.34 -12.38 -6.65
N ILE A 107 11.57 -13.51 -7.28
CA ILE A 107 12.13 -13.59 -8.63
C ILE A 107 10.97 -13.43 -9.63
N GLN A 108 11.02 -12.41 -10.47
CA GLN A 108 10.06 -12.17 -11.53
C GLN A 108 10.68 -12.52 -12.89
N LEU A 109 10.19 -13.56 -13.53
CA LEU A 109 10.58 -13.94 -14.89
C LEU A 109 9.63 -13.23 -15.87
N ILE A 110 10.16 -12.26 -16.60
CA ILE A 110 9.43 -11.42 -17.57
C ILE A 110 9.84 -11.88 -18.96
N VAL A 111 8.91 -12.49 -19.70
CA VAL A 111 9.16 -13.01 -21.05
C VAL A 111 8.90 -11.93 -22.10
N GLU A 112 9.55 -12.00 -23.25
CA GLU A 112 9.38 -11.03 -24.35
C GLU A 112 7.92 -10.85 -24.81
N ASP A 113 7.06 -11.87 -24.65
CA ASP A 113 5.62 -11.78 -24.94
C ASP A 113 4.81 -10.98 -23.91
N GLY A 114 5.48 -10.42 -22.89
CA GLY A 114 4.87 -9.68 -21.78
C GLY A 114 4.31 -10.57 -20.66
N SER A 115 4.37 -11.90 -20.79
CA SER A 115 3.95 -12.78 -19.70
C SER A 115 4.95 -12.74 -18.54
N MET A 116 4.41 -12.75 -17.30
CA MET A 116 5.23 -12.73 -16.08
C MET A 116 4.93 -13.95 -15.23
N ARG A 117 5.98 -14.54 -14.64
CA ARG A 117 5.88 -15.58 -13.60
C ARG A 117 6.78 -15.23 -12.44
N SER A 118 6.31 -15.51 -11.22
CA SER A 118 7.08 -15.21 -10.02
C SER A 118 7.38 -16.49 -9.24
N VAL A 119 8.59 -16.52 -8.69
CA VAL A 119 8.98 -17.49 -7.66
C VAL A 119 9.24 -16.70 -6.40
N VAL A 120 8.53 -17.05 -5.33
CA VAL A 120 8.56 -16.29 -4.06
C VAL A 120 9.14 -17.19 -2.97
N THR A 121 10.12 -16.67 -2.24
CA THR A 121 10.59 -17.27 -0.99
C THR A 121 10.11 -16.39 0.16
N ALA A 122 9.51 -16.99 1.18
CA ALA A 122 9.20 -16.31 2.42
C ALA A 122 10.48 -16.13 3.24
N GLY A 123 10.57 -15.02 3.95
CA GLY A 123 11.60 -14.72 4.91
C GLY A 123 11.01 -14.17 6.21
N VAL A 124 11.82 -13.45 6.98
CA VAL A 124 11.40 -12.89 8.28
C VAL A 124 10.27 -11.86 8.17
N GLU A 125 10.06 -11.25 7.00
CA GLU A 125 8.96 -10.32 6.74
C GLU A 125 7.58 -10.98 6.84
N SER A 126 7.51 -12.31 6.71
CA SER A 126 6.29 -13.10 6.85
C SER A 126 5.97 -13.52 8.29
N GLU A 127 6.81 -13.13 9.25
CA GLU A 127 6.72 -13.49 10.66
C GLU A 127 6.42 -12.26 11.55
N PRO A 128 5.29 -11.54 11.33
CA PRO A 128 4.92 -10.45 12.22
C PRO A 128 4.68 -10.96 13.63
N SER A 129 4.99 -10.13 14.62
CA SER A 129 4.78 -10.45 16.03
C SER A 129 3.95 -9.37 16.69
N ARG A 130 2.79 -9.74 17.23
CA ARG A 130 1.93 -8.84 18.00
C ARG A 130 2.66 -8.24 19.20
N ALA A 131 3.54 -9.00 19.85
CA ALA A 131 4.34 -8.50 20.96
C ALA A 131 5.29 -7.38 20.51
N ALA A 132 5.98 -7.54 19.38
CA ALA A 132 6.83 -6.51 18.80
C ALA A 132 6.02 -5.28 18.36
N LEU A 133 4.89 -5.48 17.71
CA LEU A 133 4.00 -4.40 17.27
C LEU A 133 3.39 -3.63 18.46
N THR A 134 3.02 -4.32 19.52
CA THR A 134 2.48 -3.69 20.76
C THR A 134 3.53 -2.87 21.51
N SER A 135 4.82 -3.15 21.32
CA SER A 135 5.90 -2.33 21.90
C SER A 135 6.11 -0.98 21.19
N ILE A 136 5.49 -0.78 20.04
CA ILE A 136 5.55 0.49 19.30
C ILE A 136 4.73 1.54 20.09
N GLU A 137 5.38 2.62 20.47
CA GLU A 137 4.71 3.76 21.09
C GLU A 137 3.92 4.54 20.04
N LEU A 138 2.60 4.35 20.04
CA LEU A 138 1.67 5.06 19.15
C LEU A 138 1.30 6.42 19.75
N ARG A 139 0.98 7.39 18.87
CA ARG A 139 0.66 8.77 19.22
C ARG A 139 -0.68 9.17 18.61
N GLU A 140 -1.35 10.11 19.25
CA GLU A 140 -2.53 10.76 18.67
C GLU A 140 -2.21 11.32 17.28
N GLY A 141 -3.05 10.98 16.30
CA GLY A 141 -2.89 11.38 14.90
C GLY A 141 -1.98 10.47 14.07
N ASP A 142 -1.40 9.40 14.65
CA ASP A 142 -0.74 8.37 13.84
C ASP A 142 -1.76 7.72 12.89
N VAL A 143 -1.33 7.47 11.65
CA VAL A 143 -2.07 6.72 10.63
C VAL A 143 -1.35 5.39 10.43
N VAL A 144 -2.00 4.31 10.86
CA VAL A 144 -1.49 2.95 10.74
C VAL A 144 -2.08 2.29 9.50
N HIS A 145 -1.23 1.76 8.64
CA HIS A 145 -1.62 0.99 7.46
C HIS A 145 -1.30 -0.49 7.65
N VAL A 146 -2.31 -1.34 7.42
CA VAL A 146 -2.18 -2.79 7.36
C VAL A 146 -2.57 -3.28 5.96
N ALA A 147 -1.66 -3.99 5.31
CA ALA A 147 -1.90 -4.59 4.00
C ALA A 147 -2.34 -6.05 4.14
N ALA A 148 -3.43 -6.41 3.47
CA ALA A 148 -3.95 -7.77 3.53
C ALA A 148 -3.03 -8.82 2.91
N SER A 149 -2.10 -8.42 2.03
CA SER A 149 -1.05 -9.30 1.52
C SER A 149 -0.21 -9.95 2.62
N ASP A 150 -0.12 -9.31 3.77
CA ASP A 150 0.68 -9.78 4.90
C ASP A 150 -0.10 -10.73 5.81
N MET A 151 -1.40 -10.90 5.57
CA MET A 151 -2.31 -11.76 6.35
C MET A 151 -2.64 -13.10 5.67
N THR A 152 -1.78 -13.58 4.78
CA THR A 152 -2.05 -14.81 3.98
C THR A 152 -1.77 -16.12 4.72
N SER A 153 -1.03 -16.10 5.83
CA SER A 153 -0.86 -17.25 6.72
C SER A 153 -1.75 -17.09 7.96
N ALA A 154 -2.18 -18.20 8.56
CA ALA A 154 -3.01 -18.16 9.77
C ALA A 154 -2.32 -17.43 10.94
N HIS A 155 -0.99 -17.59 11.07
CA HIS A 155 -0.19 -16.91 12.08
C HIS A 155 -0.19 -15.39 11.84
N ALA A 156 0.26 -14.94 10.68
CA ALA A 156 0.35 -13.51 10.37
C ALA A 156 -1.02 -12.83 10.40
N ALA A 157 -2.08 -13.52 9.94
CA ALA A 157 -3.44 -13.03 10.00
C ALA A 157 -3.91 -12.77 11.45
N SER A 158 -3.67 -13.70 12.37
CA SER A 158 -3.99 -13.54 13.79
C SER A 158 -3.18 -12.39 14.42
N GLU A 159 -1.85 -12.39 14.24
CA GLU A 159 -0.96 -11.39 14.84
C GLU A 159 -1.31 -9.95 14.40
N LEU A 160 -1.52 -9.74 13.09
CA LEU A 160 -1.81 -8.42 12.54
C LEU A 160 -3.25 -7.97 12.81
N SER A 161 -4.25 -8.84 12.61
CA SER A 161 -5.64 -8.44 12.80
C SER A 161 -5.98 -8.15 14.26
N GLU A 162 -5.48 -8.97 15.20
CA GLU A 162 -5.69 -8.78 16.62
C GLU A 162 -4.95 -7.54 17.16
N TRP A 163 -3.72 -7.30 16.70
CA TRP A 163 -3.01 -6.06 17.02
C TRP A 163 -3.75 -4.83 16.48
N ALA A 164 -4.15 -4.86 15.22
CA ALA A 164 -4.87 -3.76 14.59
C ALA A 164 -6.22 -3.48 15.28
N ALA A 165 -6.93 -4.54 15.71
CA ALA A 165 -8.18 -4.41 16.45
C ALA A 165 -8.00 -3.75 17.85
N ALA A 166 -6.80 -3.84 18.41
CA ALA A 166 -6.46 -3.25 19.73
C ALA A 166 -5.88 -1.82 19.63
N LEU A 167 -5.78 -1.24 18.43
CA LEU A 167 -5.26 0.13 18.25
C LEU A 167 -6.13 1.17 18.98
N PRO A 168 -5.50 2.18 19.62
CA PRO A 168 -6.21 3.27 20.26
C PRO A 168 -7.17 4.01 19.33
N PRO A 169 -8.27 4.59 19.82
CA PRO A 169 -9.28 5.25 18.99
C PRO A 169 -8.79 6.55 18.34
N ASP A 170 -7.73 7.16 18.86
CA ASP A 170 -7.06 8.37 18.34
C ASP A 170 -6.01 8.08 17.28
N VAL A 171 -5.81 6.79 16.97
CA VAL A 171 -4.98 6.31 15.84
C VAL A 171 -5.90 5.90 14.69
N THR A 172 -5.65 6.42 13.50
CA THR A 172 -6.41 6.07 12.30
C THR A 172 -5.91 4.75 11.71
N LEU A 173 -6.77 3.74 11.61
CA LEU A 173 -6.46 2.46 10.95
C LEU A 173 -6.94 2.46 9.49
N VAL A 174 -6.00 2.35 8.58
CA VAL A 174 -6.24 2.14 7.15
C VAL A 174 -5.89 0.69 6.78
N VAL A 175 -6.86 -0.03 6.22
CA VAL A 175 -6.66 -1.40 5.74
C VAL A 175 -6.72 -1.43 4.23
N SER A 176 -5.68 -1.93 3.57
CA SER A 176 -5.70 -2.17 2.13
C SER A 176 -5.98 -3.63 1.81
N VAL A 177 -7.04 -3.86 1.05
CA VAL A 177 -7.30 -5.16 0.42
C VAL A 177 -6.29 -5.33 -0.72
N SER A 178 -5.70 -6.51 -0.84
CA SER A 178 -4.65 -6.81 -1.82
C SER A 178 -5.09 -7.88 -2.82
N PRO A 179 -4.35 -8.11 -3.90
CA PRO A 179 -4.60 -9.23 -4.79
C PRO A 179 -4.59 -10.61 -4.12
N ALA A 180 -3.99 -10.72 -2.94
CA ALA A 180 -3.99 -11.95 -2.14
C ALA A 180 -5.28 -12.18 -1.33
N VAL A 181 -6.32 -11.37 -1.54
CA VAL A 181 -7.59 -11.37 -0.80
C VAL A 181 -8.21 -12.75 -0.55
N ALA A 182 -8.08 -13.66 -1.52
CA ALA A 182 -8.62 -15.03 -1.40
C ALA A 182 -7.80 -15.95 -0.47
N GLN A 183 -6.61 -15.53 -0.06
CA GLN A 183 -5.72 -16.29 0.83
C GLN A 183 -5.85 -15.86 2.29
N VAL A 184 -6.50 -14.73 2.55
CA VAL A 184 -6.68 -14.21 3.91
C VAL A 184 -7.83 -14.93 4.61
N PRO A 185 -7.62 -15.47 5.82
CA PRO A 185 -8.68 -16.11 6.61
C PRO A 185 -9.84 -15.15 6.86
N VAL A 186 -11.09 -15.65 6.77
CA VAL A 186 -12.29 -14.81 6.90
C VAL A 186 -12.38 -14.17 8.27
N GLU A 187 -11.96 -14.89 9.30
CA GLU A 187 -11.95 -14.42 10.69
C GLU A 187 -11.04 -13.19 10.88
N ALA A 188 -9.95 -13.10 10.11
CA ALA A 188 -9.08 -11.95 10.12
C ALA A 188 -9.75 -10.72 9.51
N TRP A 189 -10.55 -10.91 8.42
CA TRP A 189 -11.36 -9.84 7.85
C TRP A 189 -12.39 -9.31 8.85
N GLU A 190 -13.12 -10.21 9.51
CA GLU A 190 -14.11 -9.85 10.52
C GLU A 190 -13.48 -9.03 11.66
N THR A 191 -12.32 -9.49 12.15
CA THR A 191 -11.59 -8.85 13.24
C THR A 191 -11.08 -7.46 12.87
N ILE A 192 -10.40 -7.33 11.72
CA ILE A 192 -9.75 -6.06 11.36
C ILE A 192 -10.78 -5.01 10.90
N PHE A 193 -11.84 -5.42 10.19
CA PHE A 193 -12.87 -4.47 9.73
C PHE A 193 -13.70 -3.90 10.87
N ALA A 194 -13.87 -4.63 11.96
CA ALA A 194 -14.55 -4.10 13.16
C ALA A 194 -13.83 -2.89 13.76
N ARG A 195 -12.53 -2.69 13.48
CA ARG A 195 -11.74 -1.56 13.97
C ARG A 195 -11.37 -0.55 12.87
N ALA A 196 -11.29 -0.98 11.61
CA ALA A 196 -10.85 -0.13 10.52
C ALA A 196 -11.63 1.19 10.43
N ASP A 197 -10.92 2.29 10.22
CA ASP A 197 -11.47 3.62 9.95
C ASP A 197 -11.65 3.83 8.45
N VAL A 198 -10.69 3.32 7.64
CA VAL A 198 -10.73 3.36 6.19
C VAL A 198 -10.34 2.00 5.62
N VAL A 199 -11.15 1.47 4.71
CA VAL A 199 -10.79 0.29 3.92
C VAL A 199 -10.64 0.69 2.46
N THR A 200 -9.47 0.43 1.87
CA THR A 200 -9.17 0.75 0.47
C THR A 200 -8.96 -0.52 -0.36
N MET A 201 -9.51 -0.53 -1.58
CA MET A 201 -9.49 -1.69 -2.45
C MET A 201 -9.61 -1.29 -3.93
N SER A 202 -9.17 -2.13 -4.84
CA SER A 202 -9.51 -2.03 -6.26
C SER A 202 -10.91 -2.60 -6.53
N SER A 203 -11.45 -2.35 -7.73
CA SER A 203 -12.75 -2.92 -8.13
C SER A 203 -12.74 -4.45 -8.15
N TRP A 204 -11.62 -5.06 -8.57
CA TRP A 204 -11.48 -6.51 -8.59
C TRP A 204 -11.41 -7.09 -7.17
N GLU A 205 -10.60 -6.50 -6.29
CA GLU A 205 -10.48 -6.87 -4.88
C GLU A 205 -11.83 -6.77 -4.16
N ALA A 206 -12.58 -5.69 -4.41
CA ALA A 206 -13.91 -5.49 -3.85
C ALA A 206 -14.88 -6.62 -4.26
N SER A 207 -14.89 -6.98 -5.53
CA SER A 207 -15.77 -8.05 -6.04
C SER A 207 -15.39 -9.42 -5.49
N THR A 208 -14.08 -9.71 -5.41
CA THR A 208 -13.57 -10.98 -4.88
C THR A 208 -13.87 -11.10 -3.39
N LEU A 209 -13.62 -10.05 -2.62
CA LEU A 209 -13.91 -10.01 -1.18
C LEU A 209 -15.40 -10.17 -0.91
N ALA A 210 -16.26 -9.49 -1.69
CA ALA A 210 -17.71 -9.62 -1.54
C ALA A 210 -18.17 -11.07 -1.75
N GLY A 211 -17.61 -11.77 -2.75
CA GLY A 211 -17.90 -13.19 -2.96
C GLY A 211 -17.46 -14.10 -1.80
N ILE A 212 -16.31 -13.83 -1.22
CA ILE A 212 -15.79 -14.57 -0.06
C ILE A 212 -16.68 -14.37 1.17
N LEU A 213 -17.05 -13.13 1.46
CA LEU A 213 -17.88 -12.81 2.62
C LEU A 213 -19.31 -13.37 2.47
N ASP A 214 -19.90 -13.30 1.28
CA ASP A 214 -21.22 -13.88 0.98
C ASP A 214 -21.20 -15.42 1.09
N ALA A 215 -20.13 -16.07 0.63
CA ALA A 215 -19.96 -17.52 0.75
C ALA A 215 -19.81 -17.97 2.22
N ASN A 216 -19.17 -17.16 3.06
CA ASN A 216 -19.05 -17.45 4.50
C ASN A 216 -20.37 -17.21 5.25
N ARG A 217 -21.06 -16.12 4.95
CA ARG A 217 -22.34 -15.76 5.52
C ARG A 217 -23.24 -15.14 4.45
N GLN A 218 -24.27 -15.85 4.02
CA GLN A 218 -25.19 -15.40 2.96
C GLN A 218 -25.69 -13.98 3.19
N GLY A 219 -25.53 -13.12 2.19
CA GLY A 219 -25.88 -11.70 2.22
C GLY A 219 -24.89 -10.81 2.95
N ALA A 220 -23.76 -11.33 3.45
CA ALA A 220 -22.74 -10.51 4.08
C ALA A 220 -21.99 -9.69 3.02
N THR A 221 -21.69 -8.45 3.39
CA THR A 221 -20.86 -7.52 2.63
C THR A 221 -19.76 -6.98 3.53
N ILE A 222 -18.82 -6.25 2.98
CA ILE A 222 -17.80 -5.57 3.80
C ILE A 222 -18.45 -4.69 4.89
N ARG A 223 -19.57 -4.02 4.58
CA ARG A 223 -20.32 -3.18 5.52
C ARG A 223 -20.92 -3.96 6.69
N THR A 224 -21.13 -5.27 6.53
CA THR A 224 -21.62 -6.12 7.62
C THR A 224 -20.65 -6.18 8.80
N TYR A 225 -19.35 -6.05 8.52
CA TYR A 225 -18.28 -6.19 9.51
C TYR A 225 -17.64 -4.85 9.91
N MET A 226 -17.87 -3.79 9.14
CA MET A 226 -17.34 -2.46 9.43
C MET A 226 -18.22 -1.68 10.40
N ARG A 227 -17.61 -0.77 11.14
CA ARG A 227 -18.37 0.24 11.92
C ARG A 227 -19.17 1.15 10.96
N PRO A 228 -20.33 1.67 11.42
CA PRO A 228 -21.16 2.54 10.57
C PRO A 228 -20.45 3.81 10.11
N ASP A 229 -19.54 4.35 10.90
CA ASP A 229 -18.77 5.58 10.66
C ASP A 229 -17.50 5.37 9.83
N ALA A 230 -17.11 4.11 9.57
CA ALA A 230 -15.92 3.79 8.78
C ALA A 230 -16.12 4.05 7.29
N ALA A 231 -15.06 4.50 6.62
CA ALA A 231 -15.07 4.82 5.20
C ALA A 231 -14.57 3.68 4.30
N THR A 232 -15.04 3.66 3.05
CA THR A 232 -14.46 2.82 1.99
C THR A 232 -13.95 3.67 0.83
N VAL A 233 -12.79 3.31 0.30
CA VAL A 233 -12.20 3.92 -0.89
C VAL A 233 -11.98 2.84 -1.94
N ARG A 234 -12.70 2.92 -3.05
CA ARG A 234 -12.57 1.96 -4.16
C ARG A 234 -11.84 2.59 -5.33
N ARG A 235 -10.65 2.10 -5.63
CA ARG A 235 -9.88 2.51 -6.81
C ARG A 235 -10.54 1.94 -8.07
N VAL A 236 -10.85 2.80 -9.03
CA VAL A 236 -11.59 2.45 -10.26
C VAL A 236 -10.78 2.73 -11.54
N GLY A 237 -9.46 2.60 -11.45
CA GLY A 237 -8.51 2.76 -12.56
C GLY A 237 -8.52 4.18 -13.10
N GLU A 238 -8.62 4.33 -14.42
CA GLU A 238 -8.59 5.63 -15.12
C GLU A 238 -9.70 6.61 -14.69
N ARG A 239 -10.70 6.13 -13.97
CA ARG A 239 -11.77 6.98 -13.43
C ARG A 239 -11.44 7.58 -12.05
N GLY A 240 -10.31 7.18 -11.44
CA GLY A 240 -9.87 7.64 -10.13
C GLY A 240 -10.34 6.73 -9.00
N CYS A 241 -11.03 7.27 -8.01
CA CYS A 241 -11.56 6.50 -6.90
C CYS A 241 -12.98 6.90 -6.49
N GLU A 242 -13.65 6.01 -5.82
CA GLU A 242 -15.00 6.20 -5.26
C GLU A 242 -14.88 6.13 -3.74
N LEU A 243 -15.29 7.20 -3.08
CA LEU A 243 -15.30 7.34 -1.63
C LEU A 243 -16.71 7.23 -1.09
N GLN A 244 -16.93 6.34 -0.12
CA GLN A 244 -18.11 6.33 0.73
C GLN A 244 -17.67 6.60 2.17
N LYS A 245 -17.99 7.79 2.70
CA LYS A 245 -17.47 8.29 3.99
C LYS A 245 -17.98 7.54 5.23
N PHE A 246 -19.19 6.96 5.14
CA PHE A 246 -19.83 6.13 6.17
C PHE A 246 -20.91 5.24 5.54
N ALA A 247 -21.51 4.33 6.28
CA ALA A 247 -22.36 3.27 5.75
C ALA A 247 -23.48 3.76 4.84
N ASP A 248 -24.19 4.80 5.23
CA ASP A 248 -25.35 5.34 4.50
C ASP A 248 -25.01 6.59 3.67
N ALA A 249 -23.72 6.97 3.59
CA ALA A 249 -23.30 8.10 2.79
C ALA A 249 -23.45 7.84 1.29
N PRO A 250 -23.76 8.86 0.49
CA PRO A 250 -23.65 8.74 -0.95
C PRO A 250 -22.19 8.46 -1.36
N VAL A 251 -22.03 7.71 -2.43
CA VAL A 251 -20.70 7.49 -3.03
C VAL A 251 -20.28 8.75 -3.78
N ILE A 252 -19.09 9.26 -3.44
CA ILE A 252 -18.47 10.41 -4.09
C ILE A 252 -17.44 9.89 -5.09
N SER A 253 -17.58 10.26 -6.36
CA SER A 253 -16.58 9.96 -7.38
C SER A 253 -15.51 11.06 -7.39
N ILE A 254 -14.25 10.69 -7.16
CA ILE A 254 -13.09 11.58 -7.20
C ILE A 254 -12.31 11.23 -8.46
N PRO A 255 -12.27 12.11 -9.48
CA PRO A 255 -11.72 11.79 -10.79
C PRO A 255 -10.19 11.63 -10.75
N ALA A 256 -9.65 10.78 -11.63
CA ALA A 256 -8.23 10.70 -11.90
C ALA A 256 -7.75 11.88 -12.75
N PHE A 257 -6.46 12.17 -12.67
CA PHE A 257 -5.76 13.04 -13.60
C PHE A 257 -5.33 12.24 -14.82
N GLN A 258 -5.63 12.75 -16.00
CA GLN A 258 -5.39 12.04 -17.27
C GLN A 258 -3.92 12.08 -17.65
N THR A 259 -3.35 10.91 -17.93
CA THR A 259 -1.96 10.74 -18.35
C THR A 259 -1.81 9.45 -19.18
N PRO A 260 -0.83 9.37 -20.10
CA PRO A 260 -0.46 8.09 -20.70
C PRO A 260 0.00 7.07 -19.66
N ILE A 261 -0.41 5.83 -19.83
CA ILE A 261 -0.01 4.72 -18.95
C ILE A 261 1.27 4.12 -19.50
N ALA A 262 2.37 4.22 -18.73
CA ALA A 262 3.64 3.56 -19.04
C ALA A 262 3.78 2.23 -18.29
N ASP A 263 3.50 2.23 -16.96
CA ASP A 263 3.54 1.03 -16.11
C ASP A 263 2.51 1.17 -14.98
N THR A 264 1.99 0.06 -14.50
CA THR A 264 1.04 0.01 -13.37
C THR A 264 1.67 -0.50 -12.07
N ALA A 265 2.97 -0.84 -12.09
CA ALA A 265 3.68 -1.29 -10.90
C ALA A 265 3.72 -0.20 -9.82
N GLY A 266 3.37 -0.55 -8.58
CA GLY A 266 3.41 0.36 -7.43
C GLY A 266 2.36 1.49 -7.42
N VAL A 267 1.51 1.62 -8.45
CA VAL A 267 0.48 2.69 -8.50
C VAL A 267 -0.51 2.57 -7.35
N GLY A 268 -0.91 1.34 -6.99
CA GLY A 268 -1.77 1.08 -5.84
C GLY A 268 -1.11 1.47 -4.51
N ASP A 269 0.17 1.14 -4.36
CA ASP A 269 0.97 1.46 -3.18
C ASP A 269 1.17 2.97 -3.02
N THR A 270 1.46 3.67 -4.13
CA THR A 270 1.56 5.13 -4.16
C THR A 270 0.23 5.78 -3.78
N HIS A 271 -0.90 5.32 -4.35
CA HIS A 271 -2.22 5.84 -4.00
C HIS A 271 -2.52 5.70 -2.50
N ILE A 272 -2.25 4.52 -1.92
CA ILE A 272 -2.47 4.24 -0.50
C ILE A 272 -1.58 5.17 0.35
N ALA A 273 -0.31 5.25 0.02
CA ALA A 273 0.68 6.05 0.74
C ALA A 273 0.33 7.53 0.79
N GLU A 274 -0.04 8.11 -0.35
CA GLU A 274 -0.37 9.52 -0.45
C GLU A 274 -1.72 9.86 0.20
N MET A 275 -2.69 8.95 0.13
CA MET A 275 -3.93 9.07 0.91
C MET A 275 -3.61 9.10 2.41
N CYS A 276 -2.80 8.17 2.89
CA CYS A 276 -2.39 8.14 4.30
C CYS A 276 -1.57 9.37 4.69
N ALA A 277 -0.65 9.83 3.85
CA ALA A 277 0.11 11.05 4.06
C ALA A 277 -0.80 12.27 4.16
N GLY A 278 -1.82 12.37 3.30
CA GLY A 278 -2.85 13.41 3.38
C GLY A 278 -3.59 13.42 4.71
N LEU A 279 -3.94 12.23 5.24
CA LEU A 279 -4.57 12.09 6.57
C LEU A 279 -3.62 12.54 7.69
N VAL A 280 -2.32 12.16 7.65
CA VAL A 280 -1.30 12.62 8.60
C VAL A 280 -1.15 14.15 8.58
N MET A 281 -1.25 14.76 7.40
CA MET A 281 -1.23 16.23 7.23
C MET A 281 -2.52 16.90 7.73
N GLY A 282 -3.52 16.12 8.19
CA GLY A 282 -4.79 16.63 8.70
C GLY A 282 -5.79 17.06 7.63
N TYR A 283 -5.62 16.62 6.38
CA TYR A 283 -6.64 16.78 5.35
C TYR A 283 -7.80 15.83 5.59
N ASP A 284 -8.99 16.22 5.14
CA ASP A 284 -10.11 15.30 5.09
C ASP A 284 -9.88 14.19 4.04
N LEU A 285 -10.60 13.09 4.19
CA LEU A 285 -10.41 11.90 3.35
C LEU A 285 -10.69 12.16 1.86
N GLU A 286 -11.58 13.10 1.51
CA GLU A 286 -11.87 13.46 0.13
C GLU A 286 -10.67 14.18 -0.51
N THR A 287 -10.07 15.13 0.20
CA THR A 287 -8.84 15.81 -0.21
C THR A 287 -7.66 14.83 -0.28
N ALA A 288 -7.53 13.94 0.72
CA ALA A 288 -6.49 12.90 0.72
C ALA A 288 -6.62 11.93 -0.47
N CYS A 289 -7.84 11.55 -0.85
CA CYS A 289 -8.09 10.76 -2.06
C CYS A 289 -7.75 11.52 -3.35
N LEU A 290 -7.99 12.84 -3.41
CA LEU A 290 -7.61 13.65 -4.57
C LEU A 290 -6.07 13.74 -4.71
N MET A 291 -5.34 13.91 -3.60
CA MET A 291 -3.87 13.83 -3.57
C MET A 291 -3.39 12.46 -4.07
N ALA A 292 -3.99 11.39 -3.56
CA ALA A 292 -3.68 10.03 -3.96
C ALA A 292 -3.90 9.77 -5.47
N ASN A 293 -4.97 10.33 -6.05
CA ASN A 293 -5.20 10.25 -7.49
C ASN A 293 -4.15 11.03 -8.30
N ALA A 294 -3.65 12.17 -7.79
CA ALA A 294 -2.58 12.94 -8.44
C ALA A 294 -1.26 12.14 -8.45
N GLY A 295 -0.88 11.57 -7.32
CA GLY A 295 0.31 10.73 -7.25
C GLY A 295 0.20 9.43 -8.03
N ALA A 296 -0.95 8.79 -8.01
CA ALA A 296 -1.20 7.62 -8.86
C ALA A 296 -1.03 7.95 -10.36
N ALA A 297 -1.48 9.14 -10.80
CA ALA A 297 -1.29 9.59 -12.18
C ALA A 297 0.18 9.88 -12.51
N LEU A 298 0.95 10.43 -11.56
CA LEU A 298 2.39 10.59 -11.70
C LEU A 298 3.10 9.22 -11.75
N ALA A 299 2.75 8.31 -10.84
CA ALA A 299 3.35 6.98 -10.78
C ALA A 299 3.13 6.17 -12.05
N VAL A 300 1.92 6.21 -12.64
CA VAL A 300 1.59 5.45 -13.85
C VAL A 300 2.23 6.02 -15.12
N SER A 301 2.73 7.26 -15.07
CA SER A 301 3.30 7.98 -16.23
C SER A 301 4.74 7.60 -16.58
N HIS A 302 5.41 6.77 -15.78
CA HIS A 302 6.78 6.31 -16.02
C HIS A 302 6.91 4.80 -15.79
N GLU A 303 7.97 4.21 -16.30
CA GLU A 303 8.28 2.80 -16.08
C GLU A 303 8.87 2.58 -14.70
N SER A 304 8.45 1.51 -14.00
CA SER A 304 8.88 1.15 -12.66
C SER A 304 8.11 1.85 -11.52
N ALA A 305 8.02 1.17 -10.38
CA ALA A 305 7.43 1.70 -9.14
C ALA A 305 8.28 2.80 -8.47
N LEU A 306 9.51 3.00 -8.91
CA LEU A 306 10.44 4.00 -8.37
C LEU A 306 11.08 4.80 -9.53
N PRO A 307 11.40 6.09 -9.32
CA PRO A 307 11.17 6.86 -8.10
C PRO A 307 9.68 7.12 -7.85
N VAL A 308 9.33 7.37 -6.60
CA VAL A 308 7.97 7.78 -6.22
C VAL A 308 7.75 9.27 -6.42
N PRO A 309 6.51 9.74 -6.64
CA PRO A 309 6.20 11.17 -6.71
C PRO A 309 6.57 11.92 -5.43
N THR A 310 7.03 13.15 -5.57
CA THR A 310 7.28 14.06 -4.45
C THR A 310 6.06 14.93 -4.17
N ARG A 311 6.02 15.51 -2.96
CA ARG A 311 4.95 16.44 -2.57
C ARG A 311 4.77 17.58 -3.57
N ASP A 312 5.86 18.23 -3.98
CA ASP A 312 5.81 19.36 -4.92
C ASP A 312 5.22 18.96 -6.28
N GLN A 313 5.52 17.72 -6.74
CA GLN A 313 4.95 17.20 -7.98
C GLN A 313 3.45 16.93 -7.85
N VAL A 314 3.02 16.36 -6.72
CA VAL A 314 1.60 16.12 -6.43
C VAL A 314 0.85 17.46 -6.34
N GLU A 315 1.37 18.43 -5.59
CA GLU A 315 0.78 19.76 -5.46
C GLU A 315 0.68 20.47 -6.82
N ASN A 316 1.71 20.37 -7.67
CA ASN A 316 1.68 20.92 -9.03
C ASN A 316 0.57 20.26 -9.89
N VAL A 317 0.36 18.95 -9.80
CA VAL A 317 -0.76 18.28 -10.51
C VAL A 317 -2.11 18.78 -10.01
N LEU A 318 -2.26 18.98 -8.69
CA LEU A 318 -3.50 19.48 -8.09
C LEU A 318 -3.80 20.92 -8.54
N GLU A 319 -2.78 21.76 -8.68
CA GLU A 319 -2.93 23.17 -9.09
C GLU A 319 -3.19 23.32 -10.59
N THR A 320 -2.46 22.57 -11.41
CA THR A 320 -2.46 22.75 -12.87
C THR A 320 -3.36 21.78 -13.62
N GLY A 321 -3.66 20.63 -13.01
CA GLY A 321 -4.32 19.50 -13.68
C GLY A 321 -3.41 18.77 -14.68
N VAL A 322 -2.13 19.10 -14.76
CA VAL A 322 -1.17 18.57 -15.74
C VAL A 322 -0.22 17.58 -15.06
N VAL A 323 -0.19 16.36 -15.56
CA VAL A 323 0.76 15.33 -15.11
C VAL A 323 2.04 15.46 -15.92
N THR A 324 3.15 15.74 -15.24
CA THR A 324 4.49 15.78 -15.84
C THR A 324 5.24 14.50 -15.49
N ASN A 325 6.06 14.00 -16.42
CA ASN A 325 6.88 12.82 -16.12
C ASN A 325 7.88 13.16 -14.98
N ILE A 326 7.90 12.35 -13.94
CA ILE A 326 8.73 12.54 -12.74
C ILE A 326 10.23 12.32 -12.97
N LEU A 327 10.60 11.74 -14.11
CA LEU A 327 12.01 11.52 -14.52
C LEU A 327 12.64 12.70 -15.27
N ARG A 328 11.93 13.82 -15.40
CA ARG A 328 12.42 15.03 -16.08
C ARG A 328 12.79 16.12 -15.11
#